data_0a07bfd68f38fca197cb73032c410bfa
#
_entry.id   0a07bfd68f38fca197cb73032c410bfa
#
_cell.length_a   1.000
_cell.length_b   1.000
_cell.length_c   1.000
_cell.angle_alpha   90.00
_cell.angle_beta   90.00
_cell.angle_gamma   90.00
#
_symmetry.space_group_name_H-M   'P 1'
#
loop_
_entity.id
_entity.type
_entity.pdbx_description
1 polymer ?
#
loop_
_entity_poly.entity_id
_entity_poly.type
_entity_poly.pdbx_seq_one_letter_code
_entity_poly.pdbx_strand_id
1 'polypeptide(L)'
;VRQDWIDYNGHMNVAYYTMAFDRALDEIFDDWLGVGADQAKELRMGPMALQSQIHYLDELKLGDTFACDFQILDADPKKIHFFTTMINLVSGAEAATYESLSMNVDLDARRSAPYPAPARARIEALLAAQADLPRPARAGARIGIRRKG
;
A
#
# COMPACT_ATOMS: atom_id res chain seq x y z
N VAL A 1 17.60 -3.56 -3.12
CA VAL A 1 18.01 -2.17 -2.77
C VAL A 1 19.25 -1.80 -3.59
N ARG A 2 19.19 -0.67 -4.30
CA ARG A 2 20.25 -0.20 -5.19
C ARG A 2 21.14 0.83 -4.50
N GLN A 3 22.32 1.09 -5.08
CA GLN A 3 23.31 2.05 -4.53
C GLN A 3 22.74 3.48 -4.45
N ASP A 4 21.96 3.90 -5.44
CA ASP A 4 21.33 5.23 -5.49
C ASP A 4 20.17 5.43 -4.49
N TRP A 5 19.82 4.36 -3.77
CA TRP A 5 18.81 4.39 -2.70
C TRP A 5 19.41 4.53 -1.30
N ILE A 6 20.73 4.33 -1.19
CA ILE A 6 21.44 4.38 0.10
C ILE A 6 21.76 5.84 0.46
N ASP A 7 21.42 6.23 1.67
CA ASP A 7 21.73 7.54 2.21
C ASP A 7 23.03 7.59 3.05
N TYR A 8 23.31 8.73 3.63
CA TYR A 8 24.51 8.95 4.45
C TYR A 8 24.55 8.08 5.74
N ASN A 9 23.45 7.47 6.15
CA ASN A 9 23.40 6.56 7.29
C ASN A 9 23.78 5.11 6.90
N GLY A 10 23.96 4.83 5.61
CA GLY A 10 24.36 3.52 5.10
C GLY A 10 23.22 2.52 4.90
N HIS A 11 21.97 2.98 4.93
CA HIS A 11 20.79 2.17 4.66
C HIS A 11 19.84 2.86 3.68
N MET A 12 18.80 2.16 3.24
CA MET A 12 17.82 2.69 2.29
C MET A 12 17.15 3.96 2.85
N ASN A 13 17.22 5.05 2.10
CA ASN A 13 16.61 6.32 2.46
C ASN A 13 15.08 6.22 2.50
N VAL A 14 14.47 6.94 3.43
CA VAL A 14 13.03 6.97 3.69
C VAL A 14 12.16 7.19 2.45
N ALA A 15 12.61 7.99 1.49
CA ALA A 15 11.87 8.27 0.26
C ALA A 15 11.70 7.02 -0.62
N TYR A 16 12.68 6.12 -0.60
CA TYR A 16 12.62 4.90 -1.41
C TYR A 16 11.72 3.82 -0.84
N TYR A 17 11.46 3.81 0.47
CA TYR A 17 10.39 2.98 1.04
C TYR A 17 9.03 3.36 0.47
N THR A 18 8.72 4.67 0.44
CA THR A 18 7.48 5.18 -0.16
C THR A 18 7.37 4.80 -1.63
N MET A 19 8.43 5.00 -2.41
CA MET A 19 8.48 4.65 -3.83
C MET A 19 8.35 3.14 -4.05
N ALA A 20 8.93 2.30 -3.19
CA ALA A 20 8.83 0.86 -3.30
C ALA A 20 7.41 0.36 -3.02
N PHE A 21 6.75 0.91 -2.00
CA PHE A 21 5.33 0.64 -1.75
C PHE A 21 4.45 1.09 -2.90
N ASP A 22 4.66 2.29 -3.43
CA ASP A 22 3.90 2.84 -4.56
C ASP A 22 3.97 1.91 -5.78
N ARG A 23 5.17 1.44 -6.15
CA ARG A 23 5.33 0.48 -7.25
C ARG A 23 4.69 -0.87 -7.01
N ALA A 24 4.77 -1.41 -5.78
CA ALA A 24 4.08 -2.64 -5.44
C ALA A 24 2.56 -2.48 -5.52
N LEU A 25 2.05 -1.31 -5.14
CA LEU A 25 0.62 -0.97 -5.24
C LEU A 25 0.16 -0.80 -6.69
N ASP A 26 0.99 -0.26 -7.59
CA ASP A 26 0.66 -0.19 -9.01
C ASP A 26 0.35 -1.58 -9.57
N GLU A 27 1.21 -2.59 -9.30
CA GLU A 27 1.00 -3.98 -9.72
C GLU A 27 -0.30 -4.56 -9.11
N ILE A 28 -0.52 -4.35 -7.81
CA ILE A 28 -1.72 -4.85 -7.12
C ILE A 28 -2.99 -4.19 -7.67
N PHE A 29 -2.95 -2.89 -7.91
CA PHE A 29 -4.10 -2.14 -8.37
C PHE A 29 -4.44 -2.46 -9.83
N ASP A 30 -3.46 -2.63 -10.71
CA ASP A 30 -3.69 -3.01 -12.09
C ASP A 30 -4.05 -4.49 -12.21
N ASP A 31 -3.24 -5.40 -11.70
CA ASP A 31 -3.37 -6.83 -11.96
C ASP A 31 -4.46 -7.49 -11.12
N TRP A 32 -4.57 -7.14 -9.84
CA TRP A 32 -5.49 -7.82 -8.93
C TRP A 32 -6.85 -7.12 -8.86
N LEU A 33 -6.86 -5.80 -8.73
CA LEU A 33 -8.08 -5.04 -8.47
C LEU A 33 -8.67 -4.42 -9.74
N GLY A 34 -7.87 -4.16 -10.77
CA GLY A 34 -8.29 -3.51 -12.00
C GLY A 34 -8.72 -2.06 -11.77
N VAL A 35 -7.96 -1.33 -10.92
CA VAL A 35 -8.25 0.06 -10.53
C VAL A 35 -7.04 1.00 -10.72
N GLY A 36 -5.97 0.53 -11.33
CA GLY A 36 -4.71 1.26 -11.47
C GLY A 36 -4.59 2.09 -12.75
N ALA A 37 -3.39 2.11 -13.32
CA ALA A 37 -3.04 2.97 -14.45
C ALA A 37 -3.84 2.68 -15.72
N ASP A 38 -4.13 1.41 -16.00
CA ASP A 38 -4.92 1.03 -17.17
C ASP A 38 -6.37 1.53 -17.07
N GLN A 39 -7.00 1.41 -15.89
CA GLN A 39 -8.32 2.00 -15.64
C GLN A 39 -8.29 3.53 -15.81
N ALA A 40 -7.25 4.19 -15.30
CA ALA A 40 -7.10 5.64 -15.43
C ALA A 40 -7.02 6.08 -16.89
N LYS A 41 -6.33 5.32 -17.72
CA LYS A 41 -6.17 5.57 -19.15
C LYS A 41 -7.48 5.34 -19.92
N GLU A 42 -8.15 4.22 -19.67
CA GLU A 42 -9.31 3.78 -20.45
C GLU A 42 -10.63 4.41 -19.98
N LEU A 43 -10.85 4.48 -18.68
CA LEU A 43 -12.11 4.91 -18.08
C LEU A 43 -12.05 6.30 -17.47
N ARG A 44 -10.89 6.94 -17.50
CA ARG A 44 -10.67 8.24 -16.83
C ARG A 44 -11.04 8.22 -15.35
N MET A 45 -10.75 7.09 -14.69
CA MET A 45 -10.93 6.88 -13.25
C MET A 45 -9.66 6.31 -12.66
N GLY A 46 -9.28 6.74 -11.46
CA GLY A 46 -8.08 6.24 -10.81
C GLY A 46 -8.11 6.42 -9.30
N PRO A 47 -7.33 5.60 -8.56
CA PRO A 47 -7.21 5.72 -7.12
C PRO A 47 -6.37 6.93 -6.74
N MET A 48 -6.78 7.62 -5.71
CA MET A 48 -6.01 8.69 -5.07
C MET A 48 -5.86 8.42 -3.58
N ALA A 49 -4.64 8.47 -3.07
CA ALA A 49 -4.39 8.36 -1.65
C ALA A 49 -4.98 9.56 -0.90
N LEU A 50 -5.80 9.29 0.11
CA LEU A 50 -6.35 10.31 1.01
C LEU A 50 -5.50 10.47 2.27
N GLN A 51 -4.98 9.35 2.75
CA GLN A 51 -4.18 9.28 3.95
C GLN A 51 -3.25 8.06 3.84
N SER A 52 -2.03 8.21 4.32
CA SER A 52 -1.11 7.09 4.46
C SER A 52 -0.22 7.24 5.68
N GLN A 53 0.25 6.11 6.18
CA GLN A 53 1.16 6.03 7.31
C GLN A 53 2.17 4.92 7.08
N ILE A 54 3.45 5.21 7.29
CA ILE A 54 4.54 4.23 7.22
C ILE A 54 5.14 4.04 8.62
N HIS A 55 5.38 2.78 8.98
CA HIS A 55 6.24 2.43 10.11
C HIS A 55 7.51 1.82 9.56
N TYR A 56 8.66 2.36 9.95
CA TYR A 56 9.98 1.82 9.67
C TYR A 56 10.37 0.92 10.83
N LEU A 57 10.65 -0.35 10.57
CA LEU A 57 10.81 -1.39 11.59
C LEU A 57 12.23 -1.94 11.63
N ASP A 58 12.81 -2.11 10.46
CA ASP A 58 14.17 -2.59 10.27
C ASP A 58 14.79 -1.92 9.05
N GLU A 59 16.12 -1.81 9.03
CA GLU A 59 16.84 -1.19 7.94
C GLU A 59 17.01 -2.14 6.76
N LEU A 60 16.89 -1.60 5.54
CA LEU A 60 17.28 -2.27 4.31
C LEU A 60 18.62 -1.73 3.81
N LYS A 61 19.54 -2.64 3.48
CA LYS A 61 20.91 -2.33 3.07
C LYS A 61 21.11 -2.56 1.57
N LEU A 62 22.22 -2.05 1.06
CA LEU A 62 22.62 -2.29 -0.32
C LEU A 62 22.62 -3.78 -0.64
N GLY A 63 21.92 -4.14 -1.71
CA GLY A 63 21.82 -5.52 -2.18
C GLY A 63 20.70 -6.33 -1.56
N ASP A 64 20.05 -5.87 -0.50
CA ASP A 64 18.87 -6.54 0.04
C ASP A 64 17.75 -6.58 -0.99
N THR A 65 17.05 -7.71 -1.01
CA THR A 65 15.82 -7.91 -1.77
C THR A 65 14.63 -7.92 -0.81
N PHE A 66 13.48 -7.45 -1.27
CA PHE A 66 12.26 -7.42 -0.46
C PHE A 66 11.04 -7.77 -1.30
N ALA A 67 9.98 -8.18 -0.63
CA ALA A 67 8.64 -8.36 -1.18
C ALA A 67 7.65 -7.57 -0.34
N CYS A 68 6.47 -7.29 -0.92
CA CYS A 68 5.39 -6.63 -0.24
C CYS A 68 4.16 -7.54 -0.20
N ASP A 69 3.68 -7.84 1.01
CA ASP A 69 2.37 -8.45 1.21
C ASP A 69 1.28 -7.39 1.18
N PHE A 70 0.08 -7.77 0.81
CA PHE A 70 -1.06 -6.86 0.76
C PHE A 70 -2.28 -7.46 1.47
N GLN A 71 -2.89 -6.66 2.33
CA GLN A 71 -4.16 -7.00 2.97
C GLN A 71 -5.15 -5.84 2.83
N ILE A 72 -6.32 -6.13 2.25
CA ILE A 72 -7.44 -5.20 2.28
C ILE A 72 -8.13 -5.29 3.64
N LEU A 73 -8.30 -4.15 4.30
CA LEU A 73 -8.88 -4.08 5.66
C LEU A 73 -10.35 -3.71 5.68
N ASP A 74 -10.77 -2.91 4.69
CA ASP A 74 -12.15 -2.44 4.53
C ASP A 74 -12.34 -1.82 3.15
N ALA A 75 -13.56 -1.81 2.65
CA ALA A 75 -13.90 -1.16 1.40
C ALA A 75 -15.35 -0.66 1.39
N ASP A 76 -15.58 0.47 0.73
CA ASP A 76 -16.90 0.96 0.36
C ASP A 76 -16.97 1.13 -1.17
N PRO A 77 -18.12 1.53 -1.77
CA PRO A 77 -18.19 1.69 -3.23
C PRO A 77 -17.14 2.61 -3.86
N LYS A 78 -16.50 3.48 -3.08
CA LYS A 78 -15.57 4.50 -3.57
C LYS A 78 -14.18 4.43 -2.96
N LYS A 79 -13.98 3.71 -1.86
CA LYS A 79 -12.74 3.74 -1.09
C LYS A 79 -12.26 2.33 -0.76
N ILE A 80 -10.96 2.21 -0.61
CA ILE A 80 -10.28 1.00 -0.15
C ILE A 80 -9.35 1.41 0.99
N HIS A 81 -9.46 0.74 2.13
CA HIS A 81 -8.52 0.80 3.23
C HIS A 81 -7.67 -0.47 3.22
N PHE A 82 -6.37 -0.34 3.13
CA PHE A 82 -5.47 -1.47 3.00
C PHE A 82 -4.19 -1.29 3.82
N PHE A 83 -3.52 -2.42 4.00
CA PHE A 83 -2.26 -2.52 4.73
C PHE A 83 -1.27 -3.35 3.92
N THR A 84 -0.03 -2.92 3.88
CA THR A 84 1.05 -3.57 3.13
C THR A 84 2.25 -3.74 4.06
N THR A 85 2.86 -4.93 4.05
CA THR A 85 4.07 -5.22 4.82
C THR A 85 5.23 -5.48 3.86
N MET A 86 6.32 -4.75 4.02
CA MET A 86 7.57 -4.98 3.30
C MET A 86 8.44 -5.94 4.09
N ILE A 87 8.78 -7.07 3.50
CA ILE A 87 9.57 -8.15 4.11
C ILE A 87 10.94 -8.19 3.45
N ASN A 88 12.00 -8.05 4.22
CA ASN A 88 13.36 -8.30 3.75
C ASN A 88 13.54 -9.81 3.48
N LEU A 89 13.74 -10.19 2.23
CA LEU A 89 13.86 -11.60 1.82
C LEU A 89 15.21 -12.23 2.21
N VAL A 90 16.19 -11.43 2.63
CA VAL A 90 17.48 -11.93 3.11
C VAL A 90 17.41 -12.34 4.57
N SER A 91 16.78 -11.52 5.42
CA SER A 91 16.66 -11.75 6.86
C SER A 91 15.33 -12.39 7.27
N GLY A 92 14.29 -12.26 6.46
CA GLY A 92 12.92 -12.64 6.81
C GLY A 92 12.20 -11.63 7.73
N ALA A 93 12.85 -10.52 8.06
CA ALA A 93 12.27 -9.51 8.96
C ALA A 93 11.30 -8.57 8.23
N GLU A 94 10.27 -8.07 8.95
CA GLU A 94 9.46 -6.95 8.50
C GLU A 94 10.31 -5.67 8.51
N ALA A 95 10.60 -5.11 7.33
CA ALA A 95 11.39 -3.89 7.19
C ALA A 95 10.54 -2.64 7.37
N ALA A 96 9.33 -2.63 6.85
CA ALA A 96 8.40 -1.50 6.99
C ALA A 96 6.95 -1.96 6.79
N THR A 97 6.00 -1.15 7.27
CA THR A 97 4.58 -1.32 6.94
C THR A 97 4.00 -0.02 6.39
N TYR A 98 3.04 -0.15 5.49
CA TYR A 98 2.33 0.96 4.87
C TYR A 98 0.83 0.72 4.99
N GLU A 99 0.14 1.63 5.67
CA GLU A 99 -1.33 1.67 5.76
C GLU A 99 -1.85 2.84 4.97
N SER A 100 -2.90 2.65 4.16
CA SER A 100 -3.46 3.73 3.37
C SER A 100 -4.96 3.60 3.18
N LEU A 101 -5.62 4.76 3.11
CA LEU A 101 -6.97 4.95 2.63
C LEU A 101 -6.89 5.58 1.23
N SER A 102 -7.39 4.87 0.24
CA SER A 102 -7.45 5.31 -1.15
C SER A 102 -8.90 5.53 -1.59
N MET A 103 -9.12 6.46 -2.52
CA MET A 103 -10.45 6.79 -3.05
C MET A 103 -10.42 6.83 -4.57
N ASN A 104 -11.40 6.21 -5.22
CA ASN A 104 -11.58 6.31 -6.66
C ASN A 104 -12.11 7.70 -7.05
N VAL A 105 -11.50 8.29 -8.07
CA VAL A 105 -11.81 9.63 -8.57
C VAL A 105 -12.11 9.57 -10.06
N ASP A 106 -13.19 10.20 -10.47
CA ASP A 106 -13.45 10.58 -11.85
C ASP A 106 -12.49 11.72 -12.21
N LEU A 107 -11.55 11.46 -13.12
CA LEU A 107 -10.46 12.38 -13.45
C LEU A 107 -10.93 13.57 -14.30
N ASP A 108 -12.05 13.44 -15.00
CA ASP A 108 -12.63 14.51 -15.80
C ASP A 108 -13.53 15.40 -14.93
N ALA A 109 -14.42 14.80 -14.12
CA ALA A 109 -15.26 15.54 -13.21
C ALA A 109 -14.55 16.03 -11.93
N ARG A 110 -13.31 15.54 -11.68
CA ARG A 110 -12.47 15.89 -10.51
C ARG A 110 -13.16 15.66 -9.16
N ARG A 111 -13.92 14.56 -9.05
CA ARG A 111 -14.68 14.21 -7.84
C ARG A 111 -14.68 12.71 -7.60
N SER A 112 -14.96 12.31 -6.36
CA SER A 112 -15.07 10.89 -6.01
C SER A 112 -16.18 10.20 -6.80
N ALA A 113 -15.91 9.01 -7.29
CA ALA A 113 -16.86 8.17 -8.00
C ALA A 113 -16.78 6.72 -7.53
N PRO A 114 -17.86 5.94 -7.61
CA PRO A 114 -17.78 4.51 -7.34
C PRO A 114 -16.80 3.83 -8.30
N TYR A 115 -16.10 2.81 -7.80
CA TYR A 115 -15.34 1.93 -8.68
C TYR A 115 -16.26 1.27 -9.72
N PRO A 116 -15.78 1.02 -10.95
CA PRO A 116 -16.52 0.26 -11.95
C PRO A 116 -16.93 -1.12 -11.43
N ALA A 117 -18.03 -1.66 -11.91
CA ALA A 117 -18.58 -2.93 -11.41
C ALA A 117 -17.57 -4.09 -11.44
N PRO A 118 -16.75 -4.29 -12.49
CA PRO A 118 -15.74 -5.35 -12.49
C PRO A 118 -14.69 -5.18 -11.38
N ALA A 119 -14.23 -3.96 -11.15
CA ALA A 119 -13.27 -3.66 -10.10
C ALA A 119 -13.88 -3.86 -8.71
N ARG A 120 -15.12 -3.42 -8.49
CA ARG A 120 -15.82 -3.67 -7.22
C ARG A 120 -15.94 -5.16 -6.91
N ALA A 121 -16.29 -5.97 -7.90
CA ALA A 121 -16.39 -7.42 -7.72
C ALA A 121 -15.03 -8.03 -7.29
N ARG A 122 -13.90 -7.57 -7.86
CA ARG A 122 -12.56 -8.03 -7.46
C ARG A 122 -12.21 -7.56 -6.04
N ILE A 123 -12.51 -6.32 -5.68
CA ILE A 123 -12.30 -5.77 -4.34
C ILE A 123 -13.08 -6.57 -3.30
N GLU A 124 -14.38 -6.81 -3.55
CA GLU A 124 -15.25 -7.60 -2.68
C GLU A 124 -14.78 -9.05 -2.54
N ALA A 125 -14.34 -9.68 -3.65
CA ALA A 125 -13.79 -11.03 -3.62
C ALA A 125 -12.49 -11.12 -2.81
N LEU A 126 -11.58 -10.16 -2.95
CA LEU A 126 -10.35 -10.12 -2.19
C LEU A 126 -10.61 -9.87 -0.70
N LEU A 127 -11.51 -8.94 -0.37
CA LEU A 127 -11.92 -8.68 1.01
C LEU A 127 -12.50 -9.93 1.66
N ALA A 128 -13.38 -10.66 0.95
CA ALA A 128 -13.94 -11.93 1.43
C ALA A 128 -12.88 -13.02 1.60
N ALA A 129 -11.93 -13.14 0.65
CA ALA A 129 -10.85 -14.12 0.72
C ALA A 129 -9.89 -13.87 1.89
N GLN A 130 -9.77 -12.64 2.34
CA GLN A 130 -8.90 -12.23 3.44
C GLN A 130 -9.63 -12.01 4.77
N ALA A 131 -10.94 -12.33 4.85
CA ALA A 131 -11.77 -12.05 6.03
C ALA A 131 -11.27 -12.71 7.32
N ASP A 132 -10.65 -13.90 7.21
CA ASP A 132 -10.12 -14.65 8.35
C ASP A 132 -8.66 -14.27 8.71
N LEU A 133 -8.03 -13.41 7.93
CA LEU A 133 -6.68 -12.95 8.26
C LEU A 133 -6.72 -12.02 9.50
N PRO A 134 -5.78 -12.17 10.43
CA PRO A 134 -5.71 -11.28 11.58
C PRO A 134 -5.46 -9.84 11.12
N ARG A 135 -6.15 -8.90 11.74
CA ARG A 135 -5.88 -7.49 11.49
C ARG A 135 -4.44 -7.16 11.89
N PRO A 136 -3.64 -6.52 11.04
CA PRO A 136 -2.27 -6.17 11.36
C PRO A 136 -2.18 -5.34 12.65
N ALA A 137 -1.26 -5.68 13.54
CA ALA A 137 -1.17 -5.07 14.87
C ALA A 137 -0.89 -3.55 14.85
N ARG A 138 -0.35 -3.05 13.73
CA ARG A 138 -0.06 -1.63 13.53
C ARG A 138 -1.16 -0.87 12.80
N ALA A 139 -2.19 -1.56 12.32
CA ALA A 139 -3.28 -0.91 11.61
C ALA A 139 -4.05 0.07 12.54
N GLY A 140 -4.18 1.33 12.10
CA GLY A 140 -4.77 2.42 12.87
C GLY A 140 -3.89 2.95 13.99
N ALA A 141 -2.60 2.62 14.03
CA ALA A 141 -1.70 3.08 15.06
C ALA A 141 -1.49 4.60 14.97
N ARG A 142 -1.54 5.28 16.11
CA ARG A 142 -1.32 6.73 16.17
C ARG A 142 0.16 7.05 16.28
N ILE A 143 0.58 8.12 15.59
CA ILE A 143 1.91 8.70 15.76
C ILE A 143 2.00 9.32 17.16
N GLY A 144 3.05 8.98 17.90
CA GLY A 144 3.28 9.54 19.22
C GLY A 144 4.40 8.81 19.98
N ILE A 145 4.91 9.48 21.02
CA ILE A 145 5.89 8.90 21.93
C ILE A 145 5.16 7.98 22.92
N ARG A 146 5.44 6.68 22.86
CA ARG A 146 4.93 5.71 23.86
C ARG A 146 5.83 5.76 25.08
N ARG A 147 5.30 6.22 26.20
CA ARG A 147 5.99 6.18 27.51
C ARG A 147 5.60 4.91 28.23
N LYS A 148 6.60 4.16 28.71
CA LYS A 148 6.33 3.06 29.64
C LYS A 148 5.82 3.70 30.93
N GLY A 149 4.63 3.31 31.38
CA GLY A 149 4.10 3.65 32.70
C GLY A 149 4.84 2.87 33.78
#